data_9e116572a1890066841022db6de8c866
#
_entry.id   9e116572a1890066841022db6de8c866
#
_cell.length_a   1.000
_cell.length_b   1.000
_cell.length_c   1.000
_cell.angle_alpha   90.00
_cell.angle_beta   90.00
_cell.angle_gamma   90.00
#
_symmetry.space_group_name_H-M   'P 1'
#
loop_
_entity.id
_entity.type
_entity.pdbx_description
1 polymer ?
#
loop_
_entity_poly.entity_id
_entity_poly.type
_entity_poly.pdbx_seq_one_letter_code
_entity_poly.pdbx_strand_id
1 'polypeptide(L)'
;MASKEDINIMIKFIEKIPKAELHLHIEGTFEPELMFKIAKRNGIELDYNNIEELRGAYNFSDLQEFLNIYYAGCNVLINEVDFYDMTWAYLKKAKEQNILHTEIMFDPQTHTDRGILFATVINGIHKALADAKTKLGITSKLIMSFLRHLPEE
;
A
#
# COMPACT_ATOMS: atom_id res chain seq x y z
N MET A 1 -33.52 16.63 7.73
CA MET A 1 -32.07 16.77 7.50
C MET A 1 -31.40 16.64 8.86
N ALA A 2 -30.29 15.91 8.95
CA ALA A 2 -29.53 15.80 10.19
C ALA A 2 -28.95 17.16 10.59
N SER A 3 -28.92 17.47 11.89
CA SER A 3 -28.30 18.70 12.38
C SER A 3 -26.77 18.64 12.26
N LYS A 4 -26.08 19.79 12.32
CA LYS A 4 -24.60 19.81 12.37
C LYS A 4 -24.05 19.03 13.59
N GLU A 5 -24.79 19.02 14.68
CA GLU A 5 -24.43 18.29 15.89
C GLU A 5 -24.53 16.78 15.69
N ASP A 6 -25.60 16.28 15.04
CA ASP A 6 -25.75 14.87 14.69
C ASP A 6 -24.63 14.39 13.76
N ILE A 7 -24.26 15.22 12.77
CA ILE A 7 -23.16 14.92 11.86
C ILE A 7 -21.82 14.82 12.63
N ASN A 8 -21.53 15.75 13.53
CA ASN A 8 -20.31 15.73 14.33
C ASN A 8 -20.25 14.50 15.26
N ILE A 9 -21.37 14.11 15.86
CA ILE A 9 -21.47 12.89 16.68
C ILE A 9 -21.18 11.66 15.84
N MET A 10 -21.76 11.59 14.62
CA MET A 10 -21.54 10.48 13.70
C MET A 10 -20.07 10.38 13.25
N ILE A 11 -19.44 11.51 12.91
CA ILE A 11 -18.01 11.53 12.52
C ILE A 11 -17.15 10.99 13.67
N LYS A 12 -17.34 11.47 14.89
CA LYS A 12 -16.61 11.00 16.08
C LYS A 12 -16.83 9.51 16.35
N PHE A 13 -18.04 9.02 16.10
CA PHE A 13 -18.35 7.59 16.22
C PHE A 13 -17.57 6.78 15.17
N ILE A 14 -17.60 7.21 13.88
CA ILE A 14 -16.88 6.56 12.78
C ILE A 14 -15.36 6.54 13.03
N GLU A 15 -14.80 7.63 13.55
CA GLU A 15 -13.38 7.70 13.89
C GLU A 15 -12.99 6.69 14.97
N LYS A 16 -13.85 6.50 15.97
CA LYS A 16 -13.57 5.69 17.16
C LYS A 16 -13.94 4.22 17.03
N ILE A 17 -14.89 3.87 16.17
CA ILE A 17 -15.29 2.47 16.00
C ILE A 17 -14.11 1.63 15.53
N PRO A 18 -13.85 0.45 16.12
CA PRO A 18 -12.84 -0.46 15.62
C PRO A 18 -13.24 -0.99 14.24
N LYS A 19 -12.27 -1.10 13.34
CA LYS A 19 -12.47 -1.49 11.94
C LYS A 19 -11.57 -2.65 11.56
N ALA A 20 -11.97 -3.37 10.51
CA ALA A 20 -11.14 -4.30 9.78
C ALA A 20 -11.13 -3.92 8.29
N GLU A 21 -10.00 -4.13 7.63
CA GLU A 21 -9.87 -3.97 6.19
C GLU A 21 -9.48 -5.32 5.58
N LEU A 22 -10.36 -5.88 4.73
CA LEU A 22 -10.27 -7.29 4.33
C LEU A 22 -9.93 -7.51 2.85
N HIS A 23 -9.75 -6.46 2.05
CA HIS A 23 -9.42 -6.56 0.64
C HIS A 23 -8.58 -5.37 0.20
N LEU A 24 -7.27 -5.54 0.30
CA LEU A 24 -6.29 -4.50 0.02
C LEU A 24 -5.09 -5.10 -0.70
N HIS A 25 -4.70 -4.57 -1.85
CA HIS A 25 -3.41 -4.85 -2.48
C HIS A 25 -2.38 -3.86 -1.96
N ILE A 26 -1.31 -4.37 -1.35
CA ILE A 26 -0.33 -3.52 -0.64
C ILE A 26 0.36 -2.52 -1.58
N GLU A 27 0.62 -2.93 -2.81
CA GLU A 27 1.24 -2.09 -3.82
C GLU A 27 0.36 -0.88 -4.18
N GLY A 28 -0.97 -1.03 -4.09
CA GLY A 28 -1.94 0.04 -4.33
C GLY A 28 -2.04 1.08 -3.21
N THR A 29 -1.40 0.85 -2.07
CA THR A 29 -1.38 1.80 -0.94
C THR A 29 -0.25 2.82 -1.03
N PHE A 30 0.56 2.76 -2.07
CA PHE A 30 1.78 3.51 -2.19
C PHE A 30 1.51 4.99 -2.43
N GLU A 31 1.94 5.84 -1.50
CA GLU A 31 1.73 7.28 -1.59
C GLU A 31 2.86 8.00 -2.34
N PRO A 32 2.55 9.12 -3.03
CA PRO A 32 3.51 9.86 -3.84
C PRO A 32 4.81 10.20 -3.13
N GLU A 33 4.72 10.69 -1.90
CA GLU A 33 5.89 11.10 -1.12
C GLU A 33 6.84 9.94 -0.85
N LEU A 34 6.29 8.77 -0.50
CA LEU A 34 7.09 7.59 -0.23
C LEU A 34 7.64 7.00 -1.52
N MET A 35 6.87 7.03 -2.61
CA MET A 35 7.31 6.58 -3.92
C MET A 35 8.54 7.38 -4.39
N PHE A 36 8.49 8.71 -4.34
CA PHE A 36 9.64 9.57 -4.67
C PHE A 36 10.85 9.33 -3.76
N LYS A 37 10.62 9.14 -2.46
CA LYS A 37 11.68 8.84 -1.51
C LYS A 37 12.41 7.54 -1.83
N ILE A 38 11.66 6.48 -2.15
CA ILE A 38 12.22 5.17 -2.48
C ILE A 38 12.87 5.20 -3.87
N ALA A 39 12.24 5.83 -4.86
CA ALA A 39 12.81 6.04 -6.19
C ALA A 39 14.20 6.71 -6.10
N LYS A 40 14.30 7.81 -5.34
CA LYS A 40 15.57 8.50 -5.11
C LYS A 40 16.61 7.61 -4.41
N ARG A 41 16.20 6.82 -3.42
CA ARG A 41 17.08 5.88 -2.71
C ARG A 41 17.66 4.83 -3.64
N ASN A 42 16.85 4.35 -4.57
CA ASN A 42 17.22 3.27 -5.50
C ASN A 42 17.77 3.77 -6.85
N GLY A 43 17.89 5.08 -7.05
CA GLY A 43 18.38 5.68 -8.30
C GLY A 43 17.47 5.44 -9.50
N ILE A 44 16.17 5.34 -9.25
CA ILE A 44 15.14 5.13 -10.27
C ILE A 44 14.50 6.46 -10.62
N GLU A 45 14.43 6.77 -11.90
CA GLU A 45 13.69 7.92 -12.41
C GLU A 45 12.21 7.55 -12.55
N LEU A 46 11.34 8.44 -12.10
CA LEU A 46 9.89 8.34 -12.29
C LEU A 46 9.49 9.20 -13.48
N ASP A 47 8.43 8.79 -14.19
CA ASP A 47 7.84 9.55 -15.29
C ASP A 47 7.12 10.83 -14.84
N TYR A 48 7.25 11.19 -13.57
CA TYR A 48 6.66 12.36 -12.94
C TYR A 48 7.77 13.28 -12.41
N ASN A 49 7.69 14.57 -12.72
CA ASN A 49 8.74 15.54 -12.35
C ASN A 49 8.74 15.88 -10.85
N ASN A 50 7.59 15.74 -10.18
CA ASN A 50 7.41 16.09 -8.76
C ASN A 50 6.22 15.37 -8.15
N ILE A 51 6.10 15.50 -6.82
CA ILE A 51 5.05 14.87 -6.02
C ILE A 51 3.65 15.35 -6.40
N GLU A 52 3.50 16.64 -6.73
CA GLU A 52 2.21 17.23 -7.09
C GLU A 52 1.70 16.69 -8.42
N GLU A 53 2.59 16.49 -9.40
CA GLU A 53 2.24 15.87 -10.68
C GLU A 53 1.79 14.42 -10.47
N LEU A 54 2.53 13.63 -9.72
CA LEU A 54 2.13 12.27 -9.38
C LEU A 54 0.81 12.25 -8.60
N ARG A 55 0.62 13.17 -7.65
CA ARG A 55 -0.65 13.28 -6.91
C ARG A 55 -1.83 13.64 -7.82
N GLY A 56 -1.59 14.48 -8.83
CA GLY A 56 -2.59 14.77 -9.86
C GLY A 56 -3.00 13.55 -10.67
N ALA A 57 -2.06 12.64 -10.95
CA ALA A 57 -2.31 11.41 -11.67
C ALA A 57 -3.22 10.42 -10.90
N TYR A 58 -3.31 10.52 -9.57
CA TYR A 58 -4.28 9.74 -8.79
C TYR A 58 -5.75 10.12 -9.05
N ASN A 59 -6.04 11.19 -9.82
CA ASN A 59 -7.38 11.48 -10.34
C ASN A 59 -7.64 10.69 -11.64
N PHE A 60 -7.37 9.40 -11.62
CA PHE A 60 -7.58 8.52 -12.75
C PHE A 60 -9.06 8.40 -13.12
N SER A 61 -9.35 8.33 -14.42
CA SER A 61 -10.69 8.21 -14.98
C SER A 61 -11.05 6.78 -15.38
N ASP A 62 -10.04 5.93 -15.52
CA ASP A 62 -10.20 4.52 -15.89
C ASP A 62 -9.17 3.61 -15.21
N LEU A 63 -9.36 2.30 -15.39
CA LEU A 63 -8.51 1.27 -14.81
C LEU A 63 -7.07 1.35 -15.35
N GLN A 64 -6.87 1.71 -16.61
CA GLN A 64 -5.55 1.74 -17.22
C GLN A 64 -4.69 2.84 -16.62
N GLU A 65 -5.24 4.02 -16.40
CA GLU A 65 -4.55 5.13 -15.73
C GLU A 65 -4.16 4.74 -14.29
N PHE A 66 -5.06 4.07 -13.56
CA PHE A 66 -4.73 3.53 -12.25
C PHE A 66 -3.58 2.52 -12.31
N LEU A 67 -3.63 1.55 -13.22
CA LEU A 67 -2.59 0.53 -13.37
C LEU A 67 -1.23 1.12 -13.74
N ASN A 68 -1.19 2.20 -14.53
CA ASN A 68 0.05 2.90 -14.87
C ASN A 68 0.75 3.43 -13.61
N ILE A 69 0.00 4.06 -12.70
CA ILE A 69 0.53 4.55 -11.42
C ILE A 69 0.94 3.38 -10.52
N TYR A 70 0.12 2.34 -10.47
CA TYR A 70 0.37 1.14 -9.68
C TYR A 70 1.71 0.49 -10.06
N TYR A 71 1.94 0.27 -11.37
CA TYR A 71 3.19 -0.34 -11.83
C TYR A 71 4.39 0.61 -11.73
N ALA A 72 4.21 1.91 -11.90
CA ALA A 72 5.26 2.88 -11.62
C ALA A 72 5.72 2.80 -10.14
N GLY A 73 4.76 2.66 -9.22
CA GLY A 73 5.04 2.41 -7.81
C GLY A 73 5.77 1.09 -7.57
N CYS A 74 5.31 0.01 -8.20
CA CYS A 74 5.98 -1.29 -8.09
C CYS A 74 7.44 -1.23 -8.56
N ASN A 75 7.74 -0.46 -9.61
CA ASN A 75 9.07 -0.38 -10.20
C ASN A 75 10.14 0.19 -9.27
N VAL A 76 9.77 1.02 -8.31
CA VAL A 76 10.75 1.58 -7.37
C VAL A 76 11.12 0.63 -6.22
N LEU A 77 10.36 -0.45 -6.02
CA LEU A 77 10.57 -1.44 -4.96
C LEU A 77 11.61 -2.48 -5.40
N ILE A 78 12.81 -2.45 -4.82
CA ILE A 78 13.93 -3.33 -5.19
C ILE A 78 14.41 -4.16 -4.00
N ASN A 79 14.54 -3.53 -2.83
CA ASN A 79 15.16 -4.11 -1.66
C ASN A 79 14.11 -4.45 -0.58
N GLU A 80 14.44 -5.37 0.31
CA GLU A 80 13.58 -5.76 1.44
C GLU A 80 13.08 -4.54 2.24
N VAL A 81 13.94 -3.53 2.43
CA VAL A 81 13.58 -2.30 3.13
C VAL A 81 12.51 -1.49 2.40
N ASP A 82 12.41 -1.59 1.08
CA ASP A 82 11.42 -0.85 0.30
C ASP A 82 10.02 -1.43 0.55
N PHE A 83 9.90 -2.76 0.54
CA PHE A 83 8.66 -3.47 0.87
C PHE A 83 8.26 -3.27 2.33
N TYR A 84 9.24 -3.24 3.23
CA TYR A 84 9.00 -2.88 4.63
C TYR A 84 8.45 -1.47 4.76
N ASP A 85 9.09 -0.47 4.15
CA ASP A 85 8.71 0.94 4.26
C ASP A 85 7.30 1.19 3.71
N MET A 86 6.97 0.59 2.55
CA MET A 86 5.63 0.67 1.94
C MET A 86 4.57 0.08 2.89
N THR A 87 4.77 -1.15 3.33
CA THR A 87 3.83 -1.84 4.22
C THR A 87 3.69 -1.12 5.56
N TRP A 88 4.79 -0.63 6.11
CA TRP A 88 4.79 0.11 7.37
C TRP A 88 4.04 1.45 7.27
N ALA A 89 4.18 2.16 6.15
CA ALA A 89 3.46 3.41 5.91
C ALA A 89 1.94 3.17 5.89
N TYR A 90 1.48 2.14 5.19
CA TYR A 90 0.07 1.73 5.21
C TYR A 90 -0.41 1.39 6.63
N LEU A 91 0.33 0.56 7.38
CA LEU A 91 -0.07 0.13 8.71
C LEU A 91 -0.15 1.28 9.72
N LYS A 92 0.69 2.31 9.57
CA LYS A 92 0.56 3.54 10.36
C LYS A 92 -0.76 4.27 10.09
N LYS A 93 -1.14 4.40 8.82
CA LYS A 93 -2.44 4.98 8.43
C LYS A 93 -3.62 4.15 8.94
N ALA A 94 -3.53 2.83 8.81
CA ALA A 94 -4.53 1.91 9.34
C ALA A 94 -4.72 2.14 10.87
N LYS A 95 -3.62 2.35 11.60
CA LYS A 95 -3.68 2.67 13.03
C LYS A 95 -4.40 3.98 13.30
N GLU A 96 -4.10 5.03 12.56
CA GLU A 96 -4.75 6.35 12.68
C GLU A 96 -6.25 6.26 12.43
N GLN A 97 -6.68 5.34 11.56
CA GLN A 97 -8.10 5.10 11.24
C GLN A 97 -8.80 4.10 12.16
N ASN A 98 -8.14 3.67 13.23
CA ASN A 98 -8.63 2.68 14.20
C ASN A 98 -8.94 1.32 13.55
N ILE A 99 -8.13 0.91 12.56
CA ILE A 99 -8.16 -0.44 11.99
C ILE A 99 -7.35 -1.36 12.91
N LEU A 100 -7.96 -2.45 13.36
CA LEU A 100 -7.36 -3.41 14.29
C LEU A 100 -6.92 -4.70 13.58
N HIS A 101 -7.46 -4.96 12.39
CA HIS A 101 -7.15 -6.14 11.58
C HIS A 101 -7.13 -5.82 10.11
N THR A 102 -6.16 -6.40 9.37
CA THR A 102 -6.05 -6.24 7.92
C THR A 102 -5.81 -7.59 7.24
N GLU A 103 -6.45 -7.80 6.09
CA GLU A 103 -6.12 -8.88 5.17
C GLU A 103 -5.56 -8.29 3.89
N ILE A 104 -4.24 -8.48 3.70
CA ILE A 104 -3.45 -7.78 2.70
C ILE A 104 -3.09 -8.76 1.59
N MET A 105 -3.44 -8.41 0.37
CA MET A 105 -3.00 -9.07 -0.84
C MET A 105 -1.67 -8.46 -1.32
N PHE A 106 -0.83 -9.26 -1.97
CA PHE A 106 0.36 -8.80 -2.66
C PHE A 106 0.55 -9.60 -3.94
N ASP A 107 1.15 -8.97 -4.95
CA ASP A 107 1.31 -9.51 -6.29
C ASP A 107 2.78 -9.88 -6.58
N PRO A 108 3.27 -11.05 -6.15
CA PRO A 108 4.70 -11.41 -6.24
C PRO A 108 5.23 -11.38 -7.66
N GLN A 109 4.43 -11.80 -8.67
CA GLN A 109 4.84 -11.85 -10.07
C GLN A 109 5.20 -10.46 -10.62
N THR A 110 4.52 -9.40 -10.19
CA THR A 110 4.86 -8.00 -10.53
C THR A 110 6.33 -7.67 -10.18
N HIS A 111 6.87 -8.33 -9.18
CA HIS A 111 8.24 -8.10 -8.70
C HIS A 111 9.21 -9.15 -9.24
N THR A 112 8.84 -10.45 -9.24
CA THR A 112 9.72 -11.52 -9.70
C THR A 112 10.03 -11.44 -11.18
N ASP A 113 9.09 -11.00 -12.02
CA ASP A 113 9.28 -10.76 -13.45
C ASP A 113 10.34 -9.69 -13.74
N ARG A 114 10.60 -8.80 -12.77
CA ARG A 114 11.67 -7.79 -12.82
C ARG A 114 12.99 -8.29 -12.21
N GLY A 115 13.07 -9.56 -11.81
CA GLY A 115 14.24 -10.16 -11.19
C GLY A 115 14.37 -9.92 -9.66
N ILE A 116 13.34 -9.38 -9.01
CA ILE A 116 13.33 -9.26 -7.54
C ILE A 116 13.00 -10.63 -6.94
N LEU A 117 13.83 -11.11 -6.03
CA LEU A 117 13.59 -12.40 -5.40
C LEU A 117 12.30 -12.39 -4.56
N PHE A 118 11.51 -13.45 -4.68
CA PHE A 118 10.31 -13.62 -3.85
C PHE A 118 10.60 -13.43 -2.36
N ALA A 119 11.74 -13.95 -1.88
CA ALA A 119 12.14 -13.78 -0.48
C ALA A 119 12.30 -12.30 -0.08
N THR A 120 12.82 -11.45 -0.98
CA THR A 120 12.96 -10.01 -0.74
C THR A 120 11.60 -9.35 -0.50
N VAL A 121 10.61 -9.69 -1.32
CA VAL A 121 9.24 -9.17 -1.22
C VAL A 121 8.60 -9.61 0.09
N ILE A 122 8.53 -10.93 0.31
CA ILE A 122 7.81 -11.49 1.45
C ILE A 122 8.45 -11.12 2.79
N ASN A 123 9.79 -11.09 2.88
CA ASN A 123 10.48 -10.75 4.11
C ASN A 123 10.24 -9.29 4.52
N GLY A 124 10.28 -8.35 3.56
CA GLY A 124 10.00 -6.94 3.84
C GLY A 124 8.58 -6.73 4.35
N ILE A 125 7.59 -7.29 3.65
CA ILE A 125 6.18 -7.21 4.05
C ILE A 125 6.00 -7.87 5.43
N HIS A 126 6.41 -9.12 5.59
CA HIS A 126 6.21 -9.87 6.83
C HIS A 126 6.84 -9.19 8.05
N LYS A 127 8.03 -8.61 7.91
CA LYS A 127 8.69 -7.86 8.97
C LYS A 127 7.86 -6.65 9.42
N ALA A 128 7.28 -5.91 8.47
CA ALA A 128 6.40 -4.79 8.78
C ALA A 128 5.12 -5.25 9.51
N LEU A 129 4.52 -6.38 9.09
CA LEU A 129 3.36 -6.97 9.77
C LEU A 129 3.69 -7.41 11.21
N ALA A 130 4.83 -8.04 11.42
CA ALA A 130 5.29 -8.45 12.75
C ALA A 130 5.51 -7.25 13.69
N ASP A 131 6.14 -6.20 13.15
CA ASP A 131 6.34 -4.94 13.88
C ASP A 131 5.02 -4.24 14.19
N ALA A 132 4.05 -4.23 13.28
CA ALA A 132 2.75 -3.62 13.50
C ALA A 132 1.95 -4.34 14.58
N LYS A 133 2.03 -5.67 14.64
CA LYS A 133 1.40 -6.43 15.72
C LYS A 133 1.91 -6.01 17.09
N THR A 134 3.22 -5.79 17.24
CA THR A 134 3.84 -5.45 18.51
C THR A 134 3.78 -3.97 18.84
N LYS A 135 3.95 -3.09 17.84
CA LYS A 135 4.09 -1.63 18.04
C LYS A 135 2.78 -0.87 17.86
N LEU A 136 1.88 -1.36 17.02
CA LEU A 136 0.62 -0.69 16.68
C LEU A 136 -0.62 -1.44 17.17
N GLY A 137 -0.47 -2.71 17.56
CA GLY A 137 -1.57 -3.56 18.00
C GLY A 137 -2.49 -3.99 16.84
N ILE A 138 -1.99 -3.97 15.58
CA ILE A 138 -2.73 -4.39 14.40
C ILE A 138 -2.38 -5.84 14.08
N THR A 139 -3.37 -6.69 13.95
CA THR A 139 -3.19 -8.05 13.43
C THR A 139 -3.38 -8.08 11.92
N SER A 140 -2.64 -8.93 11.23
CA SER A 140 -2.73 -9.01 9.76
C SER A 140 -2.67 -10.44 9.26
N LYS A 141 -3.32 -10.68 8.10
CA LYS A 141 -3.11 -11.85 7.27
C LYS A 141 -2.55 -11.40 5.93
N LEU A 142 -1.65 -12.20 5.35
CA LEU A 142 -1.08 -11.96 4.04
C LEU A 142 -1.63 -13.00 3.06
N ILE A 143 -2.10 -12.53 1.92
CA ILE A 143 -2.71 -13.35 0.87
C ILE A 143 -1.87 -13.15 -0.40
N MET A 144 -1.34 -14.22 -0.95
CA MET A 144 -0.62 -14.17 -2.22
C MET A 144 -1.62 -14.17 -3.38
N SER A 145 -1.54 -13.17 -4.24
CA SER A 145 -2.33 -13.09 -5.47
C SER A 145 -1.56 -13.64 -6.66
N PHE A 146 -2.29 -14.02 -7.71
CA PHE A 146 -1.75 -14.48 -8.98
C PHE A 146 -2.23 -13.57 -10.11
N LEU A 147 -1.32 -13.13 -10.96
CA LEU A 147 -1.62 -12.36 -12.16
C LEU A 147 -2.16 -13.29 -13.25
N ARG A 148 -3.48 -13.49 -13.26
CA ARG A 148 -4.18 -14.48 -14.09
C ARG A 148 -4.10 -14.24 -15.61
N HIS A 149 -3.54 -13.14 -16.05
CA HIS A 149 -3.27 -12.84 -17.46
C HIS A 149 -1.89 -13.31 -17.92
N LEU A 150 -1.04 -13.74 -16.99
CA LEU A 150 0.27 -14.33 -17.29
C LEU A 150 0.12 -15.83 -17.60
N PRO A 151 1.06 -16.41 -18.41
CA PRO A 151 1.11 -17.85 -18.64
C PRO A 151 1.26 -18.64 -17.33
N GLU A 152 0.70 -19.84 -17.31
CA GLU A 152 0.97 -20.82 -16.25
C GLU A 152 2.38 -21.42 -16.54
N GLU A 153 3.37 -21.07 -15.70
CA GLU A 153 4.71 -21.68 -15.71
C GLU A 153 5.02 -22.29 -14.35
#